data_590e223f03753a63e7365857ea67fa21
#
_entry.id   590e223f03753a63e7365857ea67fa21
#
_cell.length_a   1.000
_cell.length_b   1.000
_cell.length_c   1.000
_cell.angle_alpha   90.00
_cell.angle_beta   90.00
_cell.angle_gamma   90.00
#
_symmetry.space_group_name_H-M   'P 1'
#
loop_
_entity.id
_entity.type
_entity.pdbx_description
1 polymer ?
#
loop_
_entity_poly.entity_id
_entity_poly.type
_entity_poly.pdbx_seq_one_letter_code
_entity_poly.pdbx_strand_id
1 'polypeptide(L)'
;MKIKVGEKLPNADFFYLDDKNTVQKVNSSSLLKNQKVIIIGVPGAFTKVCSAKHLPGYVNHFDEAKKKGVTKIICLSVNDPNVMKAWGENQKVQGKIFMAADSLCEFTKLIGCDVDKSAKGLGIRSSRYTMLIENEVVKVVKEEEDTGSCEISAAENFIKNI
;
A
#
# COMPACT_ATOMS: atom_id res chain seq x y z
N MET A 1 7.79 12.36 0.17
CA MET A 1 8.16 11.30 -0.83
C MET A 1 9.27 11.78 -1.76
N LYS A 2 10.23 10.90 -2.09
CA LYS A 2 11.32 11.19 -3.05
C LYS A 2 10.97 10.74 -4.46
N ILE A 3 10.31 9.59 -4.61
CA ILE A 3 9.91 9.05 -5.92
C ILE A 3 8.91 9.96 -6.64
N LYS A 4 9.06 10.10 -7.95
CA LYS A 4 8.26 11.01 -8.78
C LYS A 4 7.57 10.27 -9.92
N VAL A 5 6.53 10.90 -10.47
CA VAL A 5 5.88 10.43 -11.70
C VAL A 5 6.91 10.31 -12.83
N GLY A 6 6.86 9.21 -13.56
CA GLY A 6 7.79 8.84 -14.63
C GLY A 6 8.99 8.02 -14.18
N GLU A 7 9.26 7.93 -12.87
CA GLU A 7 10.36 7.11 -12.35
C GLU A 7 9.95 5.65 -12.17
N LYS A 8 10.90 4.76 -12.35
CA LYS A 8 10.75 3.34 -12.04
C LYS A 8 10.86 3.13 -10.54
N LEU A 9 9.94 2.33 -9.97
CA LEU A 9 10.01 1.96 -8.55
C LEU A 9 11.27 1.15 -8.24
N PRO A 10 11.89 1.39 -7.07
CA PRO A 10 13.03 0.60 -6.62
C PRO A 10 12.62 -0.84 -6.37
N ASN A 11 13.58 -1.73 -6.55
CA ASN A 11 13.40 -3.14 -6.26
C ASN A 11 13.57 -3.39 -4.76
N ALA A 12 12.59 -4.04 -4.15
CA ALA A 12 12.61 -4.39 -2.73
C ALA A 12 11.79 -5.67 -2.49
N ASP A 13 12.04 -6.32 -1.38
CA ASP A 13 11.32 -7.52 -0.98
C ASP A 13 10.20 -7.18 0.00
N PHE A 14 9.02 -7.73 -0.26
CA PHE A 14 7.88 -7.71 0.65
C PHE A 14 7.62 -9.09 1.23
N PHE A 15 7.03 -9.14 2.41
CA PHE A 15 6.62 -10.37 3.05
C PHE A 15 5.09 -10.46 3.12
N TYR A 16 4.58 -11.67 3.11
CA TYR A 16 3.15 -11.94 3.32
C TYR A 16 2.96 -13.35 3.89
N LEU A 17 1.81 -13.62 4.50
CA LEU A 17 1.40 -14.98 4.83
C LEU A 17 0.52 -15.53 3.71
N ASP A 18 0.85 -16.73 3.24
CA ASP A 18 0.00 -17.47 2.32
C ASP A 18 -1.23 -18.10 3.01
N ASP A 19 -2.04 -18.83 2.25
CA ASP A 19 -3.25 -19.48 2.77
C ASP A 19 -2.95 -20.59 3.80
N LYS A 20 -1.72 -21.10 3.81
CA LYS A 20 -1.23 -22.10 4.78
C LYS A 20 -0.58 -21.48 6.01
N ASN A 21 -0.68 -20.14 6.16
CA ASN A 21 0.00 -19.37 7.20
C ASN A 21 1.53 -19.49 7.20
N THR A 22 2.10 -19.72 6.02
CA THR A 22 3.56 -19.76 5.83
C THR A 22 4.04 -18.38 5.34
N VAL A 23 5.10 -17.87 5.96
CA VAL A 23 5.72 -16.61 5.53
C VAL A 23 6.34 -16.81 4.16
N GLN A 24 5.92 -15.99 3.23
CA GLN A 24 6.45 -15.91 1.88
C GLN A 24 7.14 -14.57 1.66
N LYS A 25 8.11 -14.57 0.77
CA LYS A 25 8.80 -13.37 0.30
C LYS A 25 8.51 -13.17 -1.19
N VAL A 26 8.21 -11.94 -1.57
CA VAL A 26 7.95 -11.58 -2.97
C VAL A 26 8.68 -10.28 -3.30
N ASN A 27 9.34 -10.25 -4.45
CA ASN A 27 10.02 -9.07 -4.92
C ASN A 27 9.04 -8.09 -5.59
N SER A 28 9.21 -6.78 -5.36
CA SER A 28 8.33 -5.75 -5.92
C SER A 28 8.22 -5.83 -7.45
N SER A 29 9.32 -6.08 -8.15
CA SER A 29 9.32 -6.22 -9.62
C SER A 29 8.38 -7.33 -10.10
N SER A 30 8.34 -8.49 -9.41
CA SER A 30 7.45 -9.60 -9.79
C SER A 30 5.96 -9.28 -9.62
N LEU A 31 5.63 -8.34 -8.74
CA LEU A 31 4.25 -7.87 -8.54
C LEU A 31 3.83 -6.81 -9.54
N LEU A 32 4.79 -6.05 -10.10
CA LEU A 32 4.53 -4.82 -10.85
C LEU A 32 4.83 -4.93 -12.35
N LYS A 33 5.70 -5.87 -12.76
CA LYS A 33 6.10 -6.04 -14.15
C LYS A 33 4.91 -6.44 -15.03
N ASN A 34 4.70 -5.67 -16.12
CA ASN A 34 3.60 -5.85 -17.06
C ASN A 34 2.20 -5.78 -16.41
N GLN A 35 2.08 -5.06 -15.28
CA GLN A 35 0.85 -4.88 -14.53
C GLN A 35 0.48 -3.41 -14.40
N LYS A 36 -0.83 -3.13 -14.30
CA LYS A 36 -1.36 -1.84 -13.83
C LYS A 36 -1.83 -2.02 -12.39
N VAL A 37 -1.10 -1.45 -11.45
CA VAL A 37 -1.24 -1.70 -10.01
C VAL A 37 -1.48 -0.42 -9.24
N ILE A 38 -2.42 -0.46 -8.29
CA ILE A 38 -2.52 0.57 -7.26
C ILE A 38 -1.76 0.09 -6.01
N ILE A 39 -0.85 0.92 -5.50
CA ILE A 39 -0.20 0.70 -4.20
C ILE A 39 -0.73 1.73 -3.23
N ILE A 40 -1.28 1.28 -2.10
CA ILE A 40 -1.66 2.12 -0.98
C ILE A 40 -0.68 1.91 0.17
N GLY A 41 0.06 2.96 0.53
CA GLY A 41 0.96 2.97 1.68
C GLY A 41 0.24 3.53 2.90
N VAL A 42 0.33 2.83 4.02
CA VAL A 42 -0.36 3.22 5.25
C VAL A 42 0.59 3.22 6.45
N PRO A 43 0.39 4.12 7.42
CA PRO A 43 1.22 4.21 8.63
C PRO A 43 1.19 2.97 9.51
N GLY A 44 0.13 2.18 9.48
CA GLY A 44 0.09 0.95 10.26
C GLY A 44 -1.25 0.23 10.21
N ALA A 45 -1.18 -1.10 10.21
CA ALA A 45 -2.32 -1.98 10.40
C ALA A 45 -3.02 -1.67 11.73
N PHE A 46 -4.33 -1.81 11.78
CA PHE A 46 -5.20 -1.55 12.94
C PHE A 46 -5.19 -0.11 13.47
N THR A 47 -4.49 0.84 12.83
CA THR A 47 -4.56 2.24 13.21
C THR A 47 -5.86 2.88 12.73
N LYS A 48 -6.32 3.93 13.41
CA LYS A 48 -7.67 4.49 13.27
C LYS A 48 -8.04 4.85 11.83
N VAL A 49 -7.29 5.71 11.17
CA VAL A 49 -7.60 6.19 9.81
C VAL A 49 -7.40 5.10 8.75
N CYS A 50 -6.37 4.27 8.92
CA CYS A 50 -6.09 3.17 8.00
C CYS A 50 -7.23 2.15 7.97
N SER A 51 -7.81 1.82 9.14
CA SER A 51 -8.87 0.82 9.29
C SER A 51 -10.29 1.38 9.06
N ALA A 52 -10.51 2.67 9.32
CA ALA A 52 -11.84 3.27 9.21
C ALA A 52 -12.13 3.89 7.83
N LYS A 53 -11.12 4.32 7.09
CA LYS A 53 -11.31 5.09 5.85
C LYS A 53 -10.46 4.58 4.69
N HIS A 54 -9.13 4.50 4.84
CA HIS A 54 -8.23 4.28 3.71
C HIS A 54 -8.41 2.90 3.07
N LEU A 55 -8.15 1.83 3.81
CA LEU A 55 -8.27 0.46 3.30
C LEU A 55 -9.71 0.10 2.91
N PRO A 56 -10.75 0.36 3.73
CA PRO A 56 -12.13 0.09 3.35
C PRO A 56 -12.58 0.82 2.08
N GLY A 57 -12.09 2.03 1.85
CA GLY A 57 -12.35 2.77 0.61
C GLY A 57 -11.93 1.98 -0.64
N TYR A 58 -10.73 1.39 -0.64
CA TYR A 58 -10.23 0.58 -1.75
C TYR A 58 -10.93 -0.78 -1.87
N VAL A 59 -11.39 -1.37 -0.77
CA VAL A 59 -12.25 -2.58 -0.80
C VAL A 59 -13.58 -2.28 -1.50
N ASN A 60 -14.20 -1.15 -1.18
CA ASN A 60 -15.50 -0.75 -1.73
C ASN A 60 -15.41 -0.32 -3.21
N HIS A 61 -14.32 0.31 -3.63
CA HIS A 61 -14.11 0.76 -5.02
C HIS A 61 -13.28 -0.21 -5.86
N PHE A 62 -13.10 -1.45 -5.41
CA PHE A 62 -12.31 -2.46 -6.12
C PHE A 62 -12.79 -2.71 -7.55
N ASP A 63 -14.10 -2.89 -7.74
CA ASP A 63 -14.67 -3.16 -9.07
C ASP A 63 -14.54 -1.97 -10.02
N GLU A 64 -14.62 -0.74 -9.50
CA GLU A 64 -14.36 0.48 -10.27
C GLU A 64 -12.91 0.56 -10.75
N ALA A 65 -11.96 0.26 -9.87
CA ALA A 65 -10.54 0.18 -10.25
C ALA A 65 -10.30 -0.89 -11.33
N LYS A 66 -10.93 -2.06 -11.20
CA LYS A 66 -10.84 -3.15 -12.19
C LYS A 66 -11.36 -2.70 -13.57
N LYS A 67 -12.48 -1.97 -13.64
CA LYS A 67 -13.01 -1.43 -14.88
C LYS A 67 -12.05 -0.45 -15.57
N LYS A 68 -11.19 0.20 -14.82
CA LYS A 68 -10.12 1.09 -15.33
C LYS A 68 -8.83 0.34 -15.69
N GLY A 69 -8.85 -0.99 -15.72
CA GLY A 69 -7.72 -1.83 -16.11
C GLY A 69 -6.72 -2.12 -14.99
N VAL A 70 -7.01 -1.73 -13.74
CA VAL A 70 -6.18 -2.11 -12.60
C VAL A 70 -6.24 -3.61 -12.39
N THR A 71 -5.10 -4.27 -12.43
CA THR A 71 -5.01 -5.73 -12.29
C THR A 71 -4.86 -6.16 -10.84
N LYS A 72 -4.29 -5.31 -9.99
CA LYS A 72 -4.01 -5.58 -8.58
C LYS A 72 -4.05 -4.31 -7.74
N ILE A 73 -4.52 -4.43 -6.51
CA ILE A 73 -4.35 -3.42 -5.46
C ILE A 73 -3.47 -4.03 -4.36
N ILE A 74 -2.44 -3.31 -3.94
CA ILE A 74 -1.49 -3.72 -2.89
C ILE A 74 -1.64 -2.74 -1.73
N CYS A 75 -1.90 -3.24 -0.53
CA CYS A 75 -1.78 -2.47 0.71
C CYS A 75 -0.43 -2.78 1.35
N LEU A 76 0.39 -1.75 1.53
CA LEU A 76 1.74 -1.82 2.06
C LEU A 76 1.85 -1.10 3.39
N SER A 77 2.46 -1.74 4.36
CA SER A 77 2.75 -1.14 5.67
C SER A 77 4.04 -1.67 6.27
N VAL A 78 4.68 -0.86 7.10
CA VAL A 78 5.82 -1.26 7.95
C VAL A 78 5.27 -2.02 9.16
N ASN A 79 4.76 -3.20 8.90
CA ASN A 79 4.27 -4.20 9.86
C ASN A 79 4.82 -5.56 9.46
N ASP A 80 4.73 -6.55 10.34
CA ASP A 80 5.07 -7.93 10.00
C ASP A 80 3.94 -8.62 9.20
N PRO A 81 4.23 -9.74 8.51
CA PRO A 81 3.24 -10.41 7.65
C PRO A 81 2.07 -11.03 8.43
N ASN A 82 2.26 -11.42 9.71
CA ASN A 82 1.17 -11.96 10.53
C ASN A 82 0.13 -10.88 10.82
N VAL A 83 0.60 -9.69 11.23
CA VAL A 83 -0.26 -8.52 11.47
C VAL A 83 -0.98 -8.10 10.20
N MET A 84 -0.29 -8.06 9.06
CA MET A 84 -0.89 -7.69 7.78
C MET A 84 -1.99 -8.67 7.36
N LYS A 85 -1.80 -9.97 7.52
CA LYS A 85 -2.84 -10.97 7.23
C LYS A 85 -4.04 -10.81 8.14
N ALA A 86 -3.82 -10.76 9.45
CA ALA A 86 -4.90 -10.61 10.43
C ALA A 86 -5.72 -9.33 10.19
N TRP A 87 -5.04 -8.23 9.86
CA TRP A 87 -5.72 -6.99 9.51
C TRP A 87 -6.50 -7.09 8.21
N GLY A 88 -5.96 -7.72 7.18
CA GLY A 88 -6.65 -7.99 5.92
C GLY A 88 -7.93 -8.82 6.11
N GLU A 89 -7.88 -9.86 6.94
CA GLU A 89 -9.04 -10.68 7.30
C GLU A 89 -10.10 -9.84 8.04
N ASN A 90 -9.68 -9.04 9.02
CA ASN A 90 -10.56 -8.13 9.74
C ASN A 90 -11.25 -7.11 8.81
N GLN A 91 -10.54 -6.63 7.80
CA GLN A 91 -11.04 -5.66 6.81
C GLN A 91 -11.71 -6.31 5.59
N LYS A 92 -11.83 -7.63 5.57
CA LYS A 92 -12.49 -8.41 4.51
C LYS A 92 -11.93 -8.14 3.11
N VAL A 93 -10.60 -8.11 3.00
CA VAL A 93 -9.89 -7.79 1.74
C VAL A 93 -9.71 -8.98 0.80
N GLN A 94 -10.06 -10.20 1.22
CA GLN A 94 -9.80 -11.44 0.47
C GLN A 94 -10.29 -11.36 -0.97
N GLY A 95 -9.42 -11.74 -1.91
CA GLY A 95 -9.70 -11.69 -3.34
C GLY A 95 -9.69 -10.28 -3.96
N LYS A 96 -9.47 -9.22 -3.16
CA LYS A 96 -9.48 -7.83 -3.63
C LYS A 96 -8.14 -7.14 -3.47
N ILE A 97 -7.53 -7.19 -2.29
CA ILE A 97 -6.32 -6.44 -1.97
C ILE A 97 -5.24 -7.39 -1.47
N PHE A 98 -4.05 -7.29 -2.05
CA PHE A 98 -2.87 -8.01 -1.59
C PHE A 98 -2.24 -7.26 -0.42
N MET A 99 -2.15 -7.94 0.73
CA MET A 99 -1.60 -7.37 1.97
C MET A 99 -0.10 -7.65 2.02
N ALA A 100 0.70 -6.62 1.77
CA ALA A 100 2.16 -6.70 1.74
C ALA A 100 2.78 -6.07 2.99
N ALA A 101 3.74 -6.75 3.57
CA ALA A 101 4.53 -6.28 4.71
C ALA A 101 5.90 -5.79 4.24
N ASP A 102 6.18 -4.50 4.40
CA ASP A 102 7.52 -3.92 4.30
C ASP A 102 8.18 -3.94 5.70
N SER A 103 8.32 -5.15 6.25
CA SER A 103 8.69 -5.37 7.66
C SER A 103 10.01 -4.71 8.06
N LEU A 104 10.93 -4.59 7.12
CA LEU A 104 12.25 -3.99 7.32
C LEU A 104 12.30 -2.50 6.96
N CYS A 105 11.16 -1.92 6.55
CA CYS A 105 11.06 -0.52 6.11
C CYS A 105 12.00 -0.19 4.94
N GLU A 106 12.32 -1.18 4.11
CA GLU A 106 13.28 -1.03 3.02
C GLU A 106 12.70 -0.23 1.87
N PHE A 107 11.58 -0.70 1.31
CA PHE A 107 10.89 -0.02 0.22
C PHE A 107 10.44 1.39 0.63
N THR A 108 9.85 1.53 1.82
CA THR A 108 9.39 2.81 2.35
C THR A 108 10.52 3.84 2.41
N LYS A 109 11.72 3.45 2.86
CA LYS A 109 12.91 4.32 2.87
C LYS A 109 13.41 4.63 1.46
N LEU A 110 13.45 3.63 0.57
CA LEU A 110 13.92 3.82 -0.81
C LEU A 110 13.09 4.85 -1.56
N ILE A 111 11.77 4.85 -1.39
CA ILE A 111 10.87 5.85 -2.00
C ILE A 111 10.78 7.15 -1.19
N GLY A 112 11.43 7.24 -0.03
CA GLY A 112 11.46 8.42 0.84
C GLY A 112 10.12 8.74 1.48
N CYS A 113 9.40 7.71 1.95
CA CYS A 113 8.11 7.81 2.63
C CYS A 113 8.19 7.43 4.11
N ASP A 114 9.39 7.22 4.64
CA ASP A 114 9.58 6.90 6.05
C ASP A 114 9.30 8.12 6.94
N VAL A 115 8.52 7.90 7.99
CA VAL A 115 8.18 8.92 9.00
C VAL A 115 8.41 8.36 10.40
N ASP A 116 9.01 9.16 11.27
CA ASP A 116 9.21 8.79 12.66
C ASP A 116 7.91 9.01 13.46
N LYS A 117 7.37 7.92 13.98
CA LYS A 117 6.19 7.89 14.86
C LYS A 117 6.53 7.39 16.25
N SER A 118 7.79 7.44 16.65
CA SER A 118 8.30 6.96 17.96
C SER A 118 7.60 7.65 19.12
N ALA A 119 7.26 8.93 19.00
CA ALA A 119 6.49 9.65 20.01
C ALA A 119 5.09 9.07 20.29
N LYS A 120 4.58 8.25 19.35
CA LYS A 120 3.31 7.52 19.48
C LYS A 120 3.50 6.02 19.74
N GLY A 121 4.72 5.60 20.04
CA GLY A 121 5.07 4.20 20.28
C GLY A 121 5.06 3.32 19.02
N LEU A 122 5.06 3.91 17.82
CA LEU A 122 4.95 3.18 16.57
C LEU A 122 6.31 2.97 15.86
N GLY A 123 7.36 3.71 16.27
CA GLY A 123 8.66 3.68 15.59
C GLY A 123 8.59 4.29 14.18
N ILE A 124 9.47 3.83 13.30
CA ILE A 124 9.50 4.28 11.90
C ILE A 124 8.36 3.60 11.13
N ARG A 125 7.58 4.39 10.42
CA ARG A 125 6.41 3.95 9.64
C ARG A 125 6.40 4.61 8.26
N SER A 126 5.47 4.18 7.43
CA SER A 126 5.20 4.83 6.15
C SER A 126 4.35 6.09 6.33
N SER A 127 4.58 7.11 5.50
CA SER A 127 3.57 8.14 5.23
C SER A 127 2.31 7.51 4.62
N ARG A 128 1.24 8.30 4.50
CA ARG A 128 0.03 7.86 3.81
C ARG A 128 0.06 8.31 2.38
N TYR A 129 -0.04 7.39 1.45
CA TYR A 129 -0.05 7.69 0.03
C TYR A 129 -0.85 6.67 -0.78
N THR A 130 -1.13 7.02 -2.02
CA THR A 130 -1.58 6.11 -3.07
C THR A 130 -0.82 6.39 -4.35
N MET A 131 -0.41 5.33 -5.05
CA MET A 131 0.25 5.40 -6.35
C MET A 131 -0.45 4.52 -7.38
N LEU A 132 -0.50 4.99 -8.63
CA LEU A 132 -0.76 4.16 -9.80
C LEU A 132 0.56 3.82 -10.46
N ILE A 133 0.79 2.54 -10.67
CA ILE A 133 2.00 2.00 -11.29
C ILE A 133 1.59 1.25 -12.56
N GLU A 134 2.27 1.51 -13.66
CA GLU A 134 2.16 0.72 -14.89
C GLU A 134 3.54 0.23 -15.28
N ASN A 135 3.69 -1.09 -15.36
CA ASN A 135 4.94 -1.75 -15.69
C ASN A 135 6.13 -1.19 -14.90
N GLU A 136 6.02 -1.20 -13.56
CA GLU A 136 7.01 -0.71 -12.60
C GLU A 136 7.22 0.82 -12.58
N VAL A 137 6.58 1.59 -13.47
CA VAL A 137 6.74 3.05 -13.56
C VAL A 137 5.60 3.77 -12.87
N VAL A 138 5.91 4.76 -12.05
CA VAL A 138 4.93 5.61 -11.36
C VAL A 138 4.20 6.49 -12.37
N LYS A 139 2.87 6.36 -12.45
CA LYS A 139 2.01 7.17 -13.33
C LYS A 139 1.28 8.28 -12.58
N VAL A 140 0.83 7.97 -11.37
CA VAL A 140 0.18 8.93 -10.48
C VAL A 140 0.67 8.67 -9.07
N VAL A 141 0.87 9.73 -8.30
CA VAL A 141 1.16 9.63 -6.86
C VAL A 141 0.42 10.73 -6.12
N LYS A 142 -0.20 10.35 -5.00
CA LYS A 142 -0.86 11.25 -4.04
C LYS A 142 -0.40 10.88 -2.64
N GLU A 143 0.36 11.75 -2.00
CA GLU A 143 0.81 11.62 -0.62
C GLU A 143 0.10 12.66 0.24
N GLU A 144 -0.47 12.25 1.36
CA GLU A 144 -1.08 13.16 2.32
C GLU A 144 -0.02 14.01 3.04
N GLU A 145 -0.38 15.21 3.43
CA GLU A 145 0.53 16.10 4.18
C GLU A 145 0.86 15.54 5.57
N ASP A 146 -0.09 14.82 6.17
CA ASP A 146 0.09 14.13 7.43
C ASP A 146 -0.55 12.73 7.43
N THR A 147 -0.13 11.90 8.38
CA THR A 147 -0.61 10.51 8.49
C THR A 147 -2.02 10.39 9.09
N GLY A 148 -2.59 11.46 9.60
CA GLY A 148 -3.96 11.52 10.12
C GLY A 148 -4.99 11.84 9.04
N SER A 149 -4.57 12.42 7.93
CA SER A 149 -5.44 12.77 6.79
C SER A 149 -5.62 11.59 5.84
N CYS A 150 -6.76 11.52 5.17
CA CYS A 150 -7.03 10.59 4.09
C CYS A 150 -8.07 11.22 3.16
N GLU A 151 -7.62 12.04 2.24
CA GLU A 151 -8.45 12.82 1.31
C GLU A 151 -7.98 12.63 -0.12
N ILE A 152 -6.78 13.10 -0.45
CA ILE A 152 -6.23 12.99 -1.81
C ILE A 152 -5.80 11.56 -2.16
N SER A 153 -5.43 10.75 -1.14
CA SER A 153 -5.11 9.33 -1.26
C SER A 153 -6.33 8.42 -1.13
N ALA A 154 -7.50 8.96 -0.77
CA ALA A 154 -8.74 8.19 -0.63
C ALA A 154 -9.19 7.60 -1.98
N ALA A 155 -9.73 6.37 -1.94
CA ALA A 155 -10.10 5.63 -3.13
C ALA A 155 -11.05 6.39 -4.06
N GLU A 156 -12.10 7.01 -3.51
CA GLU A 156 -13.08 7.78 -4.27
C GLU A 156 -12.47 8.95 -5.06
N ASN A 157 -11.46 9.62 -4.48
CA ASN A 157 -10.76 10.72 -5.14
C ASN A 157 -9.68 10.22 -6.11
N PHE A 158 -8.97 9.17 -5.72
CA PHE A 158 -7.87 8.64 -6.52
C PHE A 158 -8.36 7.89 -7.77
N ILE A 159 -9.31 6.96 -7.60
CA ILE A 159 -9.77 6.09 -8.68
C ILE A 159 -10.53 6.89 -9.75
N LYS A 160 -11.24 7.95 -9.40
CA LYS A 160 -11.89 8.83 -10.40
C LYS A 160 -10.89 9.48 -11.37
N ASN A 161 -9.69 9.75 -10.91
CA ASN A 161 -8.67 10.53 -11.62
C ASN A 161 -7.56 9.71 -12.29
N ILE A 162 -7.72 8.39 -12.40
CA ILE A 162 -6.77 7.49 -13.09
C ILE A 162 -7.37 6.86 -14.33
#